data_2fa409c90dac8171f6865f9d13035cf5
#
_entry.id   2fa409c90dac8171f6865f9d13035cf5
#
_cell.length_a   1.000
_cell.length_b   1.000
_cell.length_c   1.000
_cell.angle_alpha   90.00
_cell.angle_beta   90.00
_cell.angle_gamma   90.00
#
_symmetry.space_group_name_H-M   'P 1'
#
loop_
_entity.id
_entity.type
_entity.pdbx_description
1 polymer ?
#
loop_
_entity_poly.entity_id
_entity_poly.type
_entity_poly.pdbx_seq_one_letter_code
_entity_poly.pdbx_strand_id
1 'polypeptide(L)'
;MILLVDHKDSFTRNLEHLLSDFEEVVVLDRLEATEVANSEESRMVVFSPGPGKPADYPETQELYHQLRGKKPILGVCLGFQLMLEEEGARIVRQPQVLHGVETEIETDPESVTYAGIEPPVKVGRYHSLQVESSSLSHLPTGIRTTARDRIRDVPLSFEDCERRLFGMQYHPESFLSNHGHAILANVIHYCMG
;
A
#
# COMPACT_ATOMS: atom_id res chain seq x y z
N MET A 1 -15.40 8.48 -6.17
CA MET A 1 -15.00 7.07 -6.36
C MET A 1 -13.55 6.81 -6.01
N ILE A 2 -13.18 5.56 -5.75
CA ILE A 2 -11.78 5.08 -5.65
C ILE A 2 -11.35 4.55 -7.02
N LEU A 3 -10.21 4.99 -7.54
CA LEU A 3 -9.59 4.37 -8.72
C LEU A 3 -8.58 3.32 -8.27
N LEU A 4 -8.80 2.06 -8.64
CA LEU A 4 -7.84 0.96 -8.44
C LEU A 4 -7.06 0.73 -9.74
N VAL A 5 -5.76 1.05 -9.70
CA VAL A 5 -4.84 0.83 -10.82
C VAL A 5 -4.37 -0.62 -10.79
N ASP A 6 -4.72 -1.39 -11.82
CA ASP A 6 -4.46 -2.83 -11.89
C ASP A 6 -3.08 -3.15 -12.49
N HIS A 7 -2.24 -3.80 -11.69
CA HIS A 7 -0.92 -4.33 -12.10
C HIS A 7 -0.95 -5.82 -12.43
N LYS A 8 -2.15 -6.37 -12.76
CA LYS A 8 -2.35 -7.78 -13.18
C LYS A 8 -2.02 -8.80 -12.09
N ASP A 9 -2.43 -8.53 -10.87
CA ASP A 9 -2.33 -9.47 -9.76
C ASP A 9 -3.63 -10.25 -9.55
N SER A 10 -3.52 -11.49 -9.08
CA SER A 10 -4.67 -12.33 -8.75
C SER A 10 -5.50 -11.79 -7.58
N PHE A 11 -4.91 -10.99 -6.70
CA PHE A 11 -5.58 -10.36 -5.57
C PHE A 11 -6.25 -9.02 -5.89
N THR A 12 -6.05 -8.46 -7.10
CA THR A 12 -6.69 -7.18 -7.48
C THR A 12 -8.20 -7.22 -7.27
N ARG A 13 -8.86 -8.33 -7.64
CA ARG A 13 -10.32 -8.45 -7.47
C ARG A 13 -10.77 -8.59 -6.02
N ASN A 14 -9.95 -9.20 -5.16
CA ASN A 14 -10.25 -9.26 -3.73
C ASN A 14 -10.09 -7.86 -3.10
N LEU A 15 -9.08 -7.11 -3.53
CA LEU A 15 -8.87 -5.74 -3.08
C LEU A 15 -10.02 -4.82 -3.56
N GLU A 16 -10.43 -4.93 -4.82
CA GLU A 16 -11.62 -4.24 -5.36
C GLU A 16 -12.86 -4.51 -4.50
N HIS A 17 -13.14 -5.78 -4.23
CA HIS A 17 -14.29 -6.17 -3.41
C HIS A 17 -14.24 -5.55 -2.01
N LEU A 18 -13.08 -5.60 -1.36
CA LEU A 18 -12.91 -5.03 -0.02
C LEU A 18 -13.04 -3.49 -0.01
N LEU A 19 -12.51 -2.82 -1.04
CA LEU A 19 -12.65 -1.36 -1.19
C LEU A 19 -14.09 -0.93 -1.48
N SER A 20 -14.87 -1.77 -2.19
CA SER A 20 -16.27 -1.48 -2.55
C SER A 20 -17.22 -1.43 -1.35
N ASP A 21 -16.82 -1.92 -0.19
CA ASP A 21 -17.56 -1.75 1.06
C ASP A 21 -17.57 -0.28 1.54
N PHE A 22 -16.68 0.55 1.03
CA PHE A 22 -16.51 1.94 1.49
C PHE A 22 -16.95 2.97 0.45
N GLU A 23 -16.67 2.72 -0.83
CA GLU A 23 -16.94 3.69 -1.91
C GLU A 23 -17.02 2.96 -3.25
N GLU A 24 -17.61 3.60 -4.27
CA GLU A 24 -17.56 3.10 -5.64
C GLU A 24 -16.12 2.94 -6.12
N VAL A 25 -15.80 1.76 -6.68
CA VAL A 25 -14.47 1.42 -7.19
C VAL A 25 -14.49 1.25 -8.70
N VAL A 26 -13.59 1.94 -9.37
CA VAL A 26 -13.31 1.75 -10.80
C VAL A 26 -11.93 1.12 -10.95
N VAL A 27 -11.86 -0.01 -11.64
CA VAL A 27 -10.60 -0.72 -11.89
C VAL A 27 -10.17 -0.46 -13.32
N LEU A 28 -8.97 0.11 -13.50
CA LEU A 28 -8.37 0.35 -14.81
C LEU A 28 -6.97 -0.24 -14.91
N ASP A 29 -6.63 -0.71 -16.10
CA ASP A 29 -5.23 -1.05 -16.42
C ASP A 29 -4.33 0.16 -16.20
N ARG A 30 -3.10 -0.06 -15.71
CA ARG A 30 -2.13 1.01 -15.46
C ARG A 30 -1.88 1.93 -16.65
N LEU A 31 -2.02 1.42 -17.88
CA LEU A 31 -1.84 2.21 -19.11
C LEU A 31 -3.02 3.16 -19.41
N GLU A 32 -4.19 2.88 -18.84
CA GLU A 32 -5.44 3.63 -19.06
C GLU A 32 -5.80 4.53 -17.87
N ALA A 33 -5.13 4.34 -16.74
CA ALA A 33 -5.51 4.96 -15.47
C ALA A 33 -5.25 6.47 -15.38
N THR A 34 -4.30 7.01 -16.14
CA THR A 34 -3.77 8.38 -15.96
C THR A 34 -4.84 9.46 -16.09
N GLU A 35 -5.71 9.38 -17.09
CA GLU A 35 -6.75 10.40 -17.30
C GLU A 35 -7.75 10.43 -16.13
N VAL A 36 -8.27 9.24 -15.76
CA VAL A 36 -9.24 9.10 -14.68
C VAL A 36 -8.60 9.44 -13.33
N ALA A 37 -7.34 9.06 -13.09
CA ALA A 37 -6.62 9.38 -11.86
C ALA A 37 -6.47 10.89 -11.64
N ASN A 38 -6.33 11.67 -12.71
CA ASN A 38 -6.21 13.13 -12.63
C ASN A 38 -7.57 13.85 -12.63
N SER A 39 -8.69 13.16 -12.89
CA SER A 39 -10.03 13.76 -12.87
C SER A 39 -10.51 14.04 -11.44
N GLU A 40 -11.49 14.94 -11.29
CA GLU A 40 -12.12 15.22 -9.98
C GLU A 40 -12.99 14.07 -9.46
N GLU A 41 -13.44 13.17 -10.33
CA GLU A 41 -14.24 12.01 -9.96
C GLU A 41 -13.43 11.00 -9.12
N SER A 42 -12.14 10.89 -9.39
CA SER A 42 -11.20 10.08 -8.60
C SER A 42 -10.82 10.82 -7.32
N ARG A 43 -11.42 10.44 -6.19
CA ARG A 43 -11.16 11.03 -4.88
C ARG A 43 -9.93 10.41 -4.20
N MET A 44 -9.59 9.17 -4.56
CA MET A 44 -8.46 8.42 -4.04
C MET A 44 -7.95 7.46 -5.12
N VAL A 45 -6.65 7.24 -5.18
CA VAL A 45 -6.02 6.26 -6.07
C VAL A 45 -5.38 5.14 -5.26
N VAL A 46 -5.61 3.90 -5.67
CA VAL A 46 -5.02 2.71 -5.06
C VAL A 46 -4.14 2.02 -6.10
N PHE A 47 -2.87 1.83 -5.80
CA PHE A 47 -1.96 1.01 -6.59
C PHE A 47 -2.03 -0.43 -6.09
N SER A 48 -2.50 -1.34 -6.94
CA SER A 48 -2.72 -2.75 -6.61
C SER A 48 -1.41 -3.51 -6.35
N PRO A 49 -1.51 -4.71 -5.78
CA PRO A 49 -0.47 -5.72 -5.92
C PRO A 49 -0.12 -5.98 -7.39
N GLY A 50 1.06 -6.55 -7.64
CA GLY A 50 1.50 -6.88 -8.99
C GLY A 50 2.74 -7.78 -8.99
N PRO A 51 3.02 -8.48 -10.10
CA PRO A 51 4.25 -9.23 -10.28
C PRO A 51 5.46 -8.31 -10.51
N GLY A 52 6.67 -8.87 -10.45
CA GLY A 52 7.91 -8.16 -10.80
C GLY A 52 8.40 -7.19 -9.72
N LYS A 53 8.84 -6.01 -10.15
CA LYS A 53 9.44 -4.98 -9.30
C LYS A 53 8.97 -3.58 -9.75
N PRO A 54 9.10 -2.53 -8.92
CA PRO A 54 8.68 -1.17 -9.27
C PRO A 54 9.19 -0.66 -10.63
N ALA A 55 10.45 -0.92 -10.96
CA ALA A 55 11.06 -0.50 -12.23
C ALA A 55 10.42 -1.12 -13.50
N ASP A 56 9.55 -2.12 -13.36
CA ASP A 56 8.80 -2.72 -14.47
C ASP A 56 7.53 -1.92 -14.81
N TYR A 57 7.24 -0.84 -14.05
CA TYR A 57 6.00 -0.05 -14.12
C TYR A 57 6.26 1.46 -14.23
N PRO A 58 7.00 1.92 -15.26
CA PRO A 58 7.37 3.34 -15.39
C PRO A 58 6.15 4.27 -15.50
N GLU A 59 5.04 3.82 -16.10
CA GLU A 59 3.81 4.60 -16.19
C GLU A 59 3.15 4.82 -14.83
N THR A 60 3.24 3.86 -13.90
CA THR A 60 2.73 4.03 -12.53
C THR A 60 3.67 4.91 -11.69
N GLN A 61 4.98 4.85 -11.92
CA GLN A 61 5.94 5.77 -11.31
C GLN A 61 5.64 7.21 -11.73
N GLU A 62 5.44 7.45 -13.02
CA GLU A 62 5.06 8.78 -13.54
C GLU A 62 3.73 9.25 -12.96
N LEU A 63 2.72 8.37 -12.89
CA LEU A 63 1.43 8.68 -12.29
C LEU A 63 1.57 9.03 -10.80
N TYR A 64 2.39 8.30 -10.05
CA TYR A 64 2.69 8.62 -8.66
C TYR A 64 3.24 10.04 -8.50
N HIS A 65 4.21 10.44 -9.34
CA HIS A 65 4.78 11.79 -9.32
C HIS A 65 3.77 12.88 -9.64
N GLN A 66 2.82 12.60 -10.53
CA GLN A 66 1.75 13.56 -10.86
C GLN A 66 0.76 13.78 -9.71
N LEU A 67 0.48 12.73 -8.92
CA LEU A 67 -0.58 12.70 -7.91
C LEU A 67 -0.10 12.96 -6.49
N ARG A 68 1.15 12.63 -6.14
CA ARG A 68 1.64 12.75 -4.76
C ARG A 68 1.50 14.16 -4.23
N GLY A 69 0.95 14.28 -3.01
CA GLY A 69 0.64 15.55 -2.38
C GLY A 69 -0.57 16.31 -2.95
N LYS A 70 -1.21 15.79 -4.00
CA LYS A 70 -2.44 16.33 -4.59
C LYS A 70 -3.66 15.48 -4.28
N LYS A 71 -3.50 14.17 -4.36
CA LYS A 71 -4.54 13.18 -4.08
C LYS A 71 -4.11 12.16 -3.04
N PRO A 72 -5.03 11.60 -2.26
CA PRO A 72 -4.76 10.44 -1.43
C PRO A 72 -4.32 9.26 -2.29
N ILE A 73 -3.26 8.57 -1.87
CA ILE A 73 -2.75 7.37 -2.54
C ILE A 73 -2.54 6.27 -1.51
N LEU A 74 -3.02 5.06 -1.82
CA LEU A 74 -2.71 3.84 -1.10
C LEU A 74 -1.95 2.88 -2.02
N GLY A 75 -0.81 2.36 -1.57
CA GLY A 75 -0.08 1.31 -2.27
C GLY A 75 -0.17 -0.03 -1.53
N VAL A 76 -0.52 -1.11 -2.24
CA VAL A 76 -0.56 -2.47 -1.68
C VAL A 76 0.49 -3.33 -2.37
N CYS A 77 1.35 -4.00 -1.60
CA CYS A 77 2.41 -4.90 -2.03
C CYS A 77 3.35 -4.24 -3.05
N LEU A 78 3.17 -4.44 -4.35
CA LEU A 78 3.92 -3.75 -5.40
C LEU A 78 3.74 -2.22 -5.29
N GLY A 79 2.52 -1.76 -5.11
CA GLY A 79 2.22 -0.32 -4.95
C GLY A 79 2.96 0.31 -3.77
N PHE A 80 3.03 -0.39 -2.63
CA PHE A 80 3.82 0.03 -1.47
C PHE A 80 5.32 0.16 -1.82
N GLN A 81 5.88 -0.84 -2.50
CA GLN A 81 7.28 -0.83 -2.90
C GLN A 81 7.58 0.31 -3.87
N LEU A 82 6.72 0.50 -4.87
CA LEU A 82 6.86 1.56 -5.86
C LEU A 82 6.86 2.94 -5.19
N MET A 83 5.90 3.21 -4.33
CA MET A 83 5.82 4.49 -3.63
C MET A 83 7.08 4.76 -2.80
N LEU A 84 7.56 3.78 -2.03
CA LEU A 84 8.76 3.97 -1.20
C LEU A 84 10.04 4.07 -2.03
N GLU A 85 10.15 3.36 -3.16
CA GLU A 85 11.30 3.49 -4.07
C GLU A 85 11.36 4.91 -4.66
N GLU A 86 10.21 5.47 -5.09
CA GLU A 86 10.12 6.84 -5.61
C GLU A 86 10.38 7.92 -4.55
N GLU A 87 10.24 7.58 -3.28
CA GLU A 87 10.59 8.46 -2.16
C GLU A 87 12.04 8.26 -1.68
N GLY A 88 12.81 7.34 -2.28
CA GLY A 88 14.24 7.17 -2.04
C GLY A 88 14.64 5.92 -1.27
N ALA A 89 13.70 5.04 -0.93
CA ALA A 89 14.05 3.74 -0.36
C ALA A 89 14.63 2.79 -1.41
N ARG A 90 15.34 1.76 -0.97
CA ARG A 90 15.82 0.69 -1.84
C ARG A 90 14.96 -0.56 -1.68
N ILE A 91 14.56 -1.13 -2.82
CA ILE A 91 13.86 -2.41 -2.88
C ILE A 91 14.87 -3.51 -3.16
N VAL A 92 14.91 -4.51 -2.30
CA VAL A 92 15.87 -5.61 -2.37
C VAL A 92 15.18 -6.97 -2.32
N ARG A 93 15.86 -8.00 -2.79
CA ARG A 93 15.39 -9.37 -2.61
C ARG A 93 15.42 -9.75 -1.14
N GLN A 94 14.30 -10.28 -0.63
CA GLN A 94 14.31 -10.82 0.73
C GLN A 94 14.95 -12.22 0.76
N PRO A 95 15.56 -12.60 1.89
CA PRO A 95 16.27 -13.89 2.02
C PRO A 95 15.39 -15.11 1.81
N GLN A 96 14.09 -14.99 2.13
CA GLN A 96 13.10 -16.06 2.00
C GLN A 96 11.86 -15.53 1.30
N VAL A 97 11.47 -16.16 0.20
CA VAL A 97 10.21 -15.85 -0.49
C VAL A 97 9.04 -16.21 0.43
N LEU A 98 8.10 -15.29 0.58
CA LEU A 98 6.84 -15.51 1.29
C LEU A 98 5.73 -15.69 0.25
N HIS A 99 4.94 -16.74 0.40
CA HIS A 99 3.82 -17.02 -0.48
C HIS A 99 2.68 -17.68 0.32
N GLY A 100 1.71 -16.85 0.71
CA GLY A 100 0.62 -17.28 1.59
C GLY A 100 1.08 -17.54 3.03
N VAL A 101 1.92 -16.67 3.56
CA VAL A 101 2.44 -16.78 4.94
C VAL A 101 1.76 -15.78 5.84
N GLU A 102 1.06 -16.28 6.88
CA GLU A 102 0.55 -15.44 7.97
C GLU A 102 1.73 -14.97 8.83
N THR A 103 1.78 -13.68 9.09
CA THR A 103 2.82 -13.06 9.92
C THR A 103 2.16 -12.14 10.95
N GLU A 104 2.51 -12.31 12.24
CA GLU A 104 2.18 -11.34 13.27
C GLU A 104 3.14 -10.15 13.17
N ILE A 105 2.58 -8.95 13.10
CA ILE A 105 3.34 -7.73 12.91
C ILE A 105 3.29 -6.84 14.15
N GLU A 106 4.32 -6.03 14.32
CA GLU A 106 4.35 -4.96 15.31
C GLU A 106 3.83 -3.68 14.67
N THR A 107 2.81 -3.07 15.30
CA THR A 107 2.13 -1.88 14.78
C THR A 107 2.30 -0.69 15.71
N ASP A 108 2.29 0.51 15.14
CA ASP A 108 2.24 1.76 15.88
C ASP A 108 0.77 2.14 16.15
N PRO A 109 0.30 2.04 17.41
CA PRO A 109 -1.11 2.32 17.76
C PRO A 109 -1.49 3.81 17.61
N GLU A 110 -0.51 4.71 17.53
CA GLU A 110 -0.73 6.15 17.32
C GLU A 110 -0.87 6.52 15.84
N SER A 111 -0.69 5.53 14.95
CA SER A 111 -0.88 5.74 13.51
C SER A 111 -2.36 5.80 13.12
N VAL A 112 -2.66 6.53 12.06
CA VAL A 112 -3.98 6.49 11.43
C VAL A 112 -4.32 5.06 11.02
N THR A 113 -3.38 4.38 10.39
CA THR A 113 -3.55 3.03 9.84
C THR A 113 -4.03 2.01 10.87
N TYR A 114 -3.52 2.06 12.11
CA TYR A 114 -3.84 1.08 13.16
C TYR A 114 -4.65 1.64 14.32
N ALA A 115 -5.24 2.81 14.17
CA ALA A 115 -6.07 3.42 15.20
C ALA A 115 -7.20 2.48 15.64
N GLY A 116 -7.28 2.18 16.94
CA GLY A 116 -8.32 1.33 17.54
C GLY A 116 -8.23 -0.16 17.17
N ILE A 117 -7.12 -0.62 16.59
CA ILE A 117 -6.91 -2.03 16.28
C ILE A 117 -6.12 -2.71 17.38
N GLU A 118 -6.75 -3.67 18.03
CA GLU A 118 -6.13 -4.42 19.12
C GLU A 118 -5.22 -5.55 18.62
N PRO A 119 -4.01 -5.72 19.18
CA PRO A 119 -3.16 -6.86 18.88
C PRO A 119 -3.76 -8.20 19.33
N PRO A 120 -3.37 -9.34 18.73
CA PRO A 120 -2.35 -9.44 17.68
C PRO A 120 -2.86 -9.07 16.29
N VAL A 121 -2.07 -8.30 15.57
CA VAL A 121 -2.34 -8.00 14.16
C VAL A 121 -1.58 -9.00 13.30
N LYS A 122 -2.33 -9.80 12.54
CA LYS A 122 -1.82 -10.83 11.64
C LYS A 122 -2.12 -10.46 10.21
N VAL A 123 -1.16 -10.67 9.31
CA VAL A 123 -1.26 -10.26 7.91
C VAL A 123 -0.76 -11.34 6.95
N GLY A 124 -1.41 -11.43 5.79
CA GLY A 124 -1.01 -12.31 4.71
C GLY A 124 0.09 -11.69 3.85
N ARG A 125 1.20 -12.42 3.66
CA ARG A 125 2.35 -11.98 2.86
C ARG A 125 2.58 -12.88 1.66
N TYR A 126 2.83 -12.26 0.48
CA TYR A 126 2.95 -12.95 -0.83
C TYR A 126 4.05 -12.32 -1.69
N HIS A 127 5.20 -11.98 -1.11
CA HIS A 127 6.22 -11.21 -1.83
C HIS A 127 7.62 -11.82 -1.68
N SER A 128 8.49 -11.55 -2.66
CA SER A 128 9.90 -11.92 -2.71
C SER A 128 10.86 -10.73 -2.59
N LEU A 129 10.30 -9.52 -2.67
CA LEU A 129 11.03 -8.26 -2.49
C LEU A 129 10.61 -7.59 -1.19
N GLN A 130 11.49 -6.76 -0.65
CA GLN A 130 11.25 -5.98 0.57
C GLN A 130 11.98 -4.64 0.50
N VAL A 131 11.53 -3.69 1.30
CA VAL A 131 12.27 -2.46 1.54
C VAL A 131 13.50 -2.77 2.40
N GLU A 132 14.65 -2.25 2.02
CA GLU A 132 15.87 -2.34 2.82
C GLU A 132 15.79 -1.35 3.98
N SER A 133 15.79 -1.86 5.23
CA SER A 133 15.58 -1.03 6.43
C SER A 133 16.59 0.10 6.56
N SER A 134 17.85 -0.12 6.14
CA SER A 134 18.90 0.91 6.17
C SER A 134 18.61 2.11 5.24
N SER A 135 17.81 1.93 4.19
CA SER A 135 17.46 3.00 3.25
C SER A 135 16.34 3.93 3.75
N LEU A 136 15.65 3.56 4.83
CA LEU A 136 14.57 4.39 5.40
C LEU A 136 15.06 5.76 5.88
N SER A 137 16.35 5.89 6.23
CA SER A 137 16.96 7.17 6.62
C SER A 137 17.01 8.18 5.45
N HIS A 138 16.80 7.77 4.22
CA HIS A 138 16.78 8.62 3.05
C HIS A 138 15.37 9.14 2.70
N LEU A 139 14.35 8.61 3.38
CA LEU A 139 12.96 9.03 3.13
C LEU A 139 12.69 10.45 3.66
N PRO A 140 11.77 11.18 3.03
CA PRO A 140 11.26 12.44 3.58
C PRO A 140 10.73 12.27 5.01
N THR A 141 10.89 13.30 5.82
CA THR A 141 10.52 13.29 7.26
C THR A 141 9.03 13.06 7.51
N GLY A 142 8.16 13.32 6.52
CA GLY A 142 6.72 13.06 6.59
C GLY A 142 6.37 11.57 6.52
N ILE A 143 7.23 10.73 5.93
CA ILE A 143 7.00 9.29 5.84
C ILE A 143 7.39 8.61 7.14
N ARG A 144 6.39 8.03 7.81
CA ARG A 144 6.53 7.27 9.05
C ARG A 144 6.24 5.79 8.81
N THR A 145 7.15 4.91 9.22
CA THR A 145 6.86 3.47 9.26
C THR A 145 5.87 3.20 10.39
N THR A 146 4.77 2.53 10.08
CA THR A 146 3.66 2.26 11.02
C THR A 146 3.50 0.79 11.38
N ALA A 147 4.15 -0.12 10.63
CA ALA A 147 4.28 -1.52 11.05
C ALA A 147 5.60 -2.14 10.58
N ARG A 148 6.05 -3.16 11.34
CA ARG A 148 7.29 -3.91 11.08
C ARG A 148 7.12 -5.39 11.30
N ASP A 149 7.93 -6.18 10.60
CA ASP A 149 8.15 -7.59 10.91
C ASP A 149 8.97 -7.65 12.22
N ARG A 150 8.39 -8.25 13.28
CA ARG A 150 9.01 -8.32 14.61
C ARG A 150 10.37 -9.02 14.63
N ILE A 151 10.61 -9.96 13.69
CA ILE A 151 11.82 -10.80 13.69
C ILE A 151 12.91 -10.17 12.83
N ARG A 152 12.53 -9.57 11.69
CA ARG A 152 13.46 -9.12 10.66
C ARG A 152 13.64 -7.61 10.61
N ASP A 153 12.88 -6.87 11.41
CA ASP A 153 12.84 -5.40 11.42
C ASP A 153 12.63 -4.76 10.03
N VAL A 154 11.84 -5.43 9.19
CA VAL A 154 11.49 -4.96 7.85
C VAL A 154 10.22 -4.13 7.92
N PRO A 155 10.18 -2.92 7.32
CA PRO A 155 8.97 -2.11 7.27
C PRO A 155 7.88 -2.81 6.47
N LEU A 156 6.66 -2.85 7.01
CA LEU A 156 5.51 -3.49 6.41
C LEU A 156 4.35 -2.55 6.14
N SER A 157 4.39 -1.35 6.69
CA SER A 157 3.49 -0.25 6.31
C SER A 157 4.12 1.10 6.60
N PHE A 158 3.63 2.11 5.90
CA PHE A 158 3.95 3.51 6.14
C PHE A 158 2.73 4.41 5.98
N GLU A 159 2.82 5.60 6.56
CA GLU A 159 1.91 6.70 6.30
C GLU A 159 2.66 8.03 6.20
N ASP A 160 2.13 8.93 5.38
CA ASP A 160 2.42 10.36 5.35
C ASP A 160 1.08 11.09 5.38
N CYS A 161 0.68 11.51 6.56
CA CYS A 161 -0.64 12.10 6.80
C CYS A 161 -0.80 13.45 6.09
N GLU A 162 0.27 14.25 5.99
CA GLU A 162 0.22 15.56 5.32
C GLU A 162 -0.06 15.42 3.82
N ARG A 163 0.66 14.49 3.16
CA ARG A 163 0.48 14.23 1.73
C ARG A 163 -0.60 13.19 1.43
N ARG A 164 -1.20 12.59 2.47
CA ARG A 164 -2.19 11.51 2.40
C ARG A 164 -1.68 10.31 1.60
N LEU A 165 -0.46 9.87 1.91
CA LEU A 165 0.16 8.71 1.31
C LEU A 165 0.19 7.56 2.32
N PHE A 166 -0.32 6.41 1.92
CA PHE A 166 -0.38 5.20 2.75
C PHE A 166 0.14 4.01 1.96
N GLY A 167 0.74 3.05 2.66
CA GLY A 167 1.20 1.86 1.97
C GLY A 167 1.32 0.66 2.89
N MET A 168 1.05 -0.53 2.33
CA MET A 168 1.07 -1.82 3.01
C MET A 168 1.81 -2.84 2.13
N GLN A 169 2.88 -3.45 2.67
CA GLN A 169 3.59 -4.52 1.98
C GLN A 169 2.81 -5.83 1.97
N TYR A 170 1.95 -6.03 2.94
CA TYR A 170 1.07 -7.18 3.06
C TYR A 170 -0.25 -6.96 2.31
N HIS A 171 -1.05 -8.02 2.23
CA HIS A 171 -2.34 -8.03 1.54
C HIS A 171 -3.49 -7.89 2.56
N PRO A 172 -4.05 -6.68 2.78
CA PRO A 172 -5.19 -6.49 3.69
C PRO A 172 -6.44 -7.26 3.22
N GLU A 173 -6.57 -7.52 1.91
CA GLU A 173 -7.65 -8.26 1.27
C GLU A 173 -7.51 -9.79 1.40
N SER A 174 -6.40 -10.27 1.94
CA SER A 174 -6.19 -11.70 2.16
C SER A 174 -6.97 -12.18 3.38
N PHE A 175 -7.53 -13.39 3.29
CA PHE A 175 -8.15 -14.07 4.44
C PHE A 175 -7.18 -14.36 5.61
N LEU A 176 -5.87 -14.27 5.37
CA LEU A 176 -4.82 -14.34 6.39
C LEU A 176 -4.64 -13.02 7.16
N SER A 177 -5.30 -11.95 6.75
CA SER A 177 -5.22 -10.63 7.40
C SER A 177 -6.45 -10.43 8.29
N ASN A 178 -6.27 -10.64 9.61
CA ASN A 178 -7.40 -10.67 10.56
C ASN A 178 -8.13 -9.32 10.74
N HIS A 179 -7.47 -8.19 10.46
CA HIS A 179 -8.01 -6.84 10.59
C HIS A 179 -8.01 -6.05 9.29
N GLY A 180 -7.91 -6.73 8.12
CA GLY A 180 -7.74 -6.07 6.84
C GLY A 180 -8.80 -5.02 6.53
N HIS A 181 -10.08 -5.34 6.77
CA HIS A 181 -11.19 -4.40 6.59
C HIS A 181 -11.06 -3.16 7.49
N ALA A 182 -10.78 -3.34 8.79
CA ALA A 182 -10.65 -2.23 9.75
C ALA A 182 -9.44 -1.32 9.40
N ILE A 183 -8.33 -1.92 8.99
CA ILE A 183 -7.13 -1.20 8.54
C ILE A 183 -7.46 -0.32 7.32
N LEU A 184 -8.14 -0.87 6.30
CA LEU A 184 -8.56 -0.09 5.12
C LEU A 184 -9.61 0.96 5.49
N ALA A 185 -10.56 0.66 6.38
CA ALA A 185 -11.54 1.63 6.88
C ALA A 185 -10.86 2.86 7.45
N ASN A 186 -9.85 2.68 8.32
CA ASN A 186 -9.11 3.78 8.93
C ASN A 186 -8.46 4.68 7.87
N VAL A 187 -7.76 4.08 6.90
CA VAL A 187 -7.08 4.83 5.82
C VAL A 187 -8.08 5.57 4.93
N ILE A 188 -9.14 4.87 4.49
CA ILE A 188 -10.14 5.46 3.58
C ILE A 188 -10.91 6.60 4.27
N HIS A 189 -11.36 6.41 5.50
CA HIS A 189 -12.02 7.45 6.27
C HIS A 189 -11.13 8.68 6.47
N TYR A 190 -9.84 8.48 6.76
CA TYR A 190 -8.90 9.59 6.87
C TYR A 190 -8.71 10.34 5.55
N CYS A 191 -8.63 9.62 4.45
CA CYS A 191 -8.37 10.18 3.13
C CYS A 191 -9.58 10.90 2.51
N MET A 192 -10.78 10.40 2.79
CA MET A 192 -12.02 10.77 2.08
C MET A 192 -13.09 11.40 2.97
N GLY A 193 -12.95 11.31 4.30
CA GLY A 193 -13.83 11.97 5.29
C GLY A 193 -13.51 13.41 5.39
#